data_f66d5d60525e65b1ecef8f79a14cbfdd
#
_entry.id   f66d5d60525e65b1ecef8f79a14cbfdd
#
_cell.length_a   1.000
_cell.length_b   1.000
_cell.length_c   1.000
_cell.angle_alpha   90.00
_cell.angle_beta   90.00
_cell.angle_gamma   90.00
#
_symmetry.space_group_name_H-M   'P 1'
#
loop_
_entity.id
_entity.type
_entity.pdbx_description
1 polymer ?
#
loop_
_entity_poly.entity_id
_entity_poly.type
_entity_poly.pdbx_seq_one_letter_code
_entity_poly.pdbx_strand_id
1 'polypeptide(L)'
;MQKITFSKKLSVQFKISRNKAVLHSDIKLMPKLKKVWSSWNFVHSGSSNLREDPPGVIYWMNRLQNISKKYPFFVSLNPKDNIDEKKIYYETNYYHPQFNIETVEAQKEIEKIQGINGIWYTGAWLGNGFHEDGFSSAINISNKLNSLPKWLR
;
A
#
# COMPACT_ATOMS: atom_id res chain seq x y z
N MET A 1 4.38 30.40 -14.59
CA MET A 1 3.97 29.34 -15.52
C MET A 1 4.90 28.11 -15.51
N GLN A 2 6.24 28.24 -15.53
CA GLN A 2 7.18 27.11 -15.52
C GLN A 2 7.09 26.16 -14.30
N LYS A 3 6.81 26.67 -13.07
CA LYS A 3 6.76 25.86 -11.83
C LYS A 3 5.53 24.94 -11.73
N ILE A 4 4.39 25.32 -12.30
CA ILE A 4 3.18 24.46 -12.37
C ILE A 4 3.41 23.31 -13.38
N THR A 5 4.15 23.57 -14.45
CA THR A 5 4.55 22.55 -15.43
C THR A 5 5.50 21.52 -14.81
N PHE A 6 6.40 21.94 -13.91
CA PHE A 6 7.33 21.06 -13.20
C PHE A 6 6.59 20.12 -12.22
N SER A 7 5.63 20.62 -11.44
CA SER A 7 4.81 19.79 -10.54
C SER A 7 3.98 18.75 -11.32
N LYS A 8 3.42 19.11 -12.46
CA LYS A 8 2.73 18.15 -13.35
C LYS A 8 3.69 17.08 -13.89
N LYS A 9 4.91 17.43 -14.27
CA LYS A 9 5.92 16.48 -14.74
C LYS A 9 6.31 15.48 -13.66
N LEU A 10 6.42 15.92 -12.41
CA LEU A 10 6.71 15.04 -11.27
C LEU A 10 5.54 14.11 -10.93
N SER A 11 4.30 14.60 -10.95
CA SER A 11 3.12 13.78 -10.63
C SER A 11 2.93 12.61 -11.60
N VAL A 12 3.36 12.73 -12.85
CA VAL A 12 3.29 11.64 -13.86
C VAL A 12 4.24 10.48 -13.53
N GLN A 13 5.27 10.69 -12.70
CA GLN A 13 6.23 9.66 -12.31
C GLN A 13 5.67 8.73 -11.22
N PHE A 14 4.61 9.15 -10.53
CA PHE A 14 3.93 8.32 -9.52
C PHE A 14 2.86 7.45 -10.20
N LYS A 15 3.28 6.27 -10.65
CA LYS A 15 2.36 5.28 -11.20
C LYS A 15 1.52 4.67 -10.10
N ILE A 16 0.27 4.36 -10.42
CA ILE A 16 -0.67 3.75 -9.50
C ILE A 16 -1.08 2.39 -10.07
N SER A 17 -1.02 1.34 -9.23
CA SER A 17 -1.54 0.02 -9.54
C SER A 17 -2.86 -0.24 -8.85
N ARG A 18 -3.79 -0.85 -9.58
CA ARG A 18 -5.03 -1.38 -9.01
C ARG A 18 -4.74 -2.74 -8.40
N ASN A 19 -5.16 -2.94 -7.15
CA ASN A 19 -5.03 -4.19 -6.44
C ASN A 19 -6.40 -4.62 -5.93
N LYS A 20 -6.87 -5.80 -6.36
CA LYS A 20 -8.10 -6.41 -5.84
C LYS A 20 -7.80 -6.96 -4.44
N ALA A 21 -8.58 -6.54 -3.45
CA ALA A 21 -8.54 -7.07 -2.10
C ALA A 21 -9.83 -7.82 -1.80
N VAL A 22 -9.72 -9.03 -1.26
CA VAL A 22 -10.85 -9.88 -0.91
C VAL A 22 -10.72 -10.33 0.53
N LEU A 23 -11.72 -10.00 1.37
CA LEU A 23 -11.87 -10.54 2.73
C LEU A 23 -12.66 -11.84 2.64
N HIS A 24 -12.09 -12.96 3.12
CA HIS A 24 -12.69 -14.28 2.99
C HIS A 24 -12.29 -15.23 4.12
N SER A 25 -12.95 -16.39 4.16
CA SER A 25 -12.63 -17.50 5.07
C SER A 25 -12.16 -18.77 4.34
N ASP A 26 -11.82 -18.69 3.07
CA ASP A 26 -11.41 -19.87 2.32
C ASP A 26 -9.97 -20.28 2.61
N ILE A 27 -9.84 -21.38 3.35
CA ILE A 27 -8.54 -21.94 3.76
C ILE A 27 -7.78 -22.63 2.61
N LYS A 28 -8.44 -22.89 1.48
CA LYS A 28 -7.82 -23.58 0.32
C LYS A 28 -6.67 -22.78 -0.29
N LEU A 29 -6.71 -21.45 -0.13
CA LEU A 29 -5.67 -20.56 -0.64
C LEU A 29 -4.41 -20.57 0.21
N MET A 30 -4.50 -21.08 1.45
CA MET A 30 -3.38 -21.16 2.37
C MET A 30 -2.54 -22.43 2.12
N PRO A 31 -1.25 -22.45 2.50
CA PRO A 31 -0.43 -23.65 2.42
C PRO A 31 -1.11 -24.85 3.10
N LYS A 32 -0.98 -26.04 2.51
CA LYS A 32 -1.58 -27.27 3.06
C LYS A 32 -1.12 -27.56 4.50
N LEU A 33 0.14 -27.28 4.81
CA LEU A 33 0.69 -27.46 6.14
C LEU A 33 0.45 -26.22 7.00
N LYS A 34 -0.49 -26.28 7.93
CA LYS A 34 -0.83 -25.17 8.83
C LYS A 34 0.37 -24.65 9.65
N LYS A 35 1.36 -25.48 9.91
CA LYS A 35 2.58 -25.10 10.65
C LYS A 35 3.43 -24.04 9.92
N VAL A 36 3.31 -23.95 8.60
CA VAL A 36 4.03 -22.95 7.79
C VAL A 36 3.23 -21.67 7.56
N TRP A 37 2.02 -21.56 8.11
CA TRP A 37 1.21 -20.35 7.98
C TRP A 37 1.87 -19.19 8.68
N SER A 38 2.12 -18.14 7.93
CA SER A 38 2.64 -16.88 8.42
C SER A 38 1.54 -15.83 8.49
N SER A 39 1.80 -14.71 9.15
CA SER A 39 0.89 -13.56 9.10
C SER A 39 0.70 -13.04 7.67
N TRP A 40 1.75 -13.14 6.86
CA TRP A 40 1.81 -12.77 5.45
C TRP A 40 2.31 -14.00 4.67
N ASN A 41 1.50 -14.45 3.72
CA ASN A 41 1.81 -15.60 2.88
C ASN A 41 1.88 -15.13 1.44
N PHE A 42 3.00 -15.38 0.81
CA PHE A 42 3.25 -14.98 -0.55
C PHE A 42 2.85 -16.13 -1.49
N VAL A 43 2.02 -15.85 -2.48
CA VAL A 43 1.53 -16.85 -3.44
C VAL A 43 2.00 -16.48 -4.83
N HIS A 44 2.66 -17.43 -5.49
CA HIS A 44 3.17 -17.28 -6.84
C HIS A 44 2.69 -18.43 -7.71
N SER A 45 2.26 -18.15 -8.92
CA SER A 45 1.79 -19.14 -9.90
C SER A 45 2.90 -20.04 -10.46
N GLY A 46 4.17 -19.74 -10.19
CA GLY A 46 5.33 -20.42 -10.78
C GLY A 46 5.81 -19.80 -12.10
N SER A 47 5.16 -18.75 -12.59
CA SER A 47 5.64 -18.00 -13.75
C SER A 47 6.99 -17.34 -13.49
N SER A 48 7.93 -17.43 -14.43
CA SER A 48 9.22 -16.74 -14.34
C SER A 48 9.12 -15.23 -14.57
N ASN A 49 8.01 -14.75 -15.11
CA ASN A 49 7.78 -13.36 -15.42
C ASN A 49 6.93 -12.65 -14.36
N LEU A 50 7.57 -12.16 -13.31
CA LEU A 50 6.92 -11.43 -12.22
C LEU A 50 6.26 -10.10 -12.64
N ARG A 51 6.59 -9.56 -13.81
CA ARG A 51 5.97 -8.32 -14.30
C ARG A 51 4.60 -8.59 -14.90
N GLU A 52 4.44 -9.74 -15.57
CA GLU A 52 3.17 -10.14 -16.20
C GLU A 52 2.25 -10.86 -15.21
N ASP A 53 2.83 -11.56 -14.25
CA ASP A 53 2.11 -12.26 -13.20
C ASP A 53 2.63 -11.84 -11.81
N PRO A 54 2.26 -10.65 -11.32
CA PRO A 54 2.68 -10.20 -10.01
C PRO A 54 2.13 -11.14 -8.94
N PRO A 55 2.92 -11.45 -7.89
CA PRO A 55 2.51 -12.37 -6.86
C PRO A 55 1.28 -11.87 -6.09
N GLY A 56 0.47 -12.80 -5.63
CA GLY A 56 -0.58 -12.55 -4.66
C GLY A 56 -0.03 -12.57 -3.23
N VAL A 57 -0.71 -11.89 -2.33
CA VAL A 57 -0.39 -11.93 -0.89
C VAL A 57 -1.64 -12.29 -0.12
N ILE A 58 -1.52 -13.22 0.83
CA ILE A 58 -2.61 -13.60 1.73
C ILE A 58 -2.21 -13.23 3.16
N TYR A 59 -2.96 -12.33 3.75
CA TYR A 59 -2.84 -11.92 5.14
C TYR A 59 -3.70 -12.83 6.01
N TRP A 60 -3.11 -13.49 7.00
CA TRP A 60 -3.85 -14.22 8.03
C TRP A 60 -4.25 -13.27 9.15
N MET A 61 -5.47 -12.73 9.06
CA MET A 61 -5.95 -11.66 9.93
C MET A 61 -6.07 -12.08 11.40
N ASN A 62 -6.40 -13.36 11.66
CA ASN A 62 -6.48 -13.87 13.03
C ASN A 62 -5.14 -13.75 13.79
N ARG A 63 -4.01 -13.82 13.08
CA ARG A 63 -2.69 -13.65 13.68
C ARG A 63 -2.28 -12.18 13.74
N LEU A 64 -2.62 -11.39 12.73
CA LEU A 64 -2.29 -9.97 12.66
C LEU A 64 -3.05 -9.13 13.67
N GLN A 65 -4.34 -9.43 13.90
CA GLN A 65 -5.23 -8.64 14.74
C GLN A 65 -5.67 -9.35 16.02
N ASN A 66 -5.01 -10.48 16.37
CA ASN A 66 -5.34 -11.27 17.55
C ASN A 66 -6.84 -11.69 17.63
N ILE A 67 -7.45 -11.98 16.48
CA ILE A 67 -8.83 -12.45 16.38
C ILE A 67 -8.88 -13.96 16.70
N SER A 68 -9.98 -14.44 17.29
CA SER A 68 -10.18 -15.87 17.57
C SER A 68 -9.89 -16.75 16.36
N LYS A 69 -9.08 -17.79 16.54
CA LYS A 69 -8.72 -18.77 15.50
C LYS A 69 -9.87 -19.74 15.15
N LYS A 70 -10.99 -19.67 15.86
CA LYS A 70 -12.18 -20.49 15.60
C LYS A 70 -12.77 -20.21 14.22
N TYR A 71 -12.72 -18.96 13.79
CA TYR A 71 -13.22 -18.52 12.49
C TYR A 71 -12.03 -17.95 11.69
N PRO A 72 -11.57 -18.64 10.64
CA PRO A 72 -10.45 -18.15 9.84
C PRO A 72 -10.85 -16.91 9.05
N PHE A 73 -10.00 -15.87 9.11
CA PHE A 73 -10.13 -14.66 8.32
C PHE A 73 -8.85 -14.37 7.55
N PHE A 74 -9.02 -14.15 6.27
CA PHE A 74 -7.94 -13.82 5.37
C PHE A 74 -8.28 -12.57 4.55
N VAL A 75 -7.26 -11.79 4.24
CA VAL A 75 -7.34 -10.77 3.18
C VAL A 75 -6.37 -11.17 2.09
N SER A 76 -6.88 -11.48 0.91
CA SER A 76 -6.06 -11.77 -0.27
C SER A 76 -5.96 -10.53 -1.15
N LEU A 77 -4.72 -10.12 -1.45
CA LEU A 77 -4.43 -9.14 -2.49
C LEU A 77 -4.08 -9.86 -3.79
N ASN A 78 -4.77 -9.51 -4.86
CA ASN A 78 -4.60 -10.11 -6.18
C ASN A 78 -4.61 -11.64 -6.11
N PRO A 79 -5.69 -12.25 -5.61
CA PRO A 79 -5.78 -13.70 -5.44
C PRO A 79 -5.48 -14.41 -6.78
N LYS A 80 -4.64 -15.44 -6.74
CA LYS A 80 -4.24 -16.23 -7.91
C LYS A 80 -5.23 -17.34 -8.20
N ASP A 81 -5.84 -17.89 -7.17
CA ASP A 81 -6.84 -18.94 -7.27
C ASP A 81 -8.24 -18.38 -6.99
N ASN A 82 -9.26 -19.07 -7.49
CA ASN A 82 -10.65 -18.73 -7.23
C ASN A 82 -11.01 -18.98 -5.77
N ILE A 83 -11.53 -17.97 -5.14
CA ILE A 83 -12.10 -18.04 -3.80
C ILE A 83 -13.55 -18.54 -3.91
N ASP A 84 -13.93 -19.47 -3.06
CA ASP A 84 -15.31 -19.91 -2.94
C ASP A 84 -16.21 -18.72 -2.61
N GLU A 85 -17.15 -18.37 -3.49
CA GLU A 85 -18.04 -17.20 -3.37
C GLU A 85 -18.80 -17.19 -2.04
N LYS A 86 -19.19 -18.38 -1.52
CA LYS A 86 -19.88 -18.52 -0.23
C LYS A 86 -19.01 -18.14 0.97
N LYS A 87 -17.72 -18.00 0.77
CA LYS A 87 -16.74 -17.65 1.80
C LYS A 87 -16.20 -16.24 1.68
N ILE A 88 -16.65 -15.47 0.69
CA ILE A 88 -16.31 -14.07 0.51
C ILE A 88 -17.23 -13.23 1.40
N TYR A 89 -16.63 -12.37 2.21
CA TYR A 89 -17.36 -11.41 3.04
C TYR A 89 -17.40 -10.03 2.39
N TYR A 90 -16.29 -9.64 1.75
CA TYR A 90 -16.18 -8.33 1.13
C TYR A 90 -15.08 -8.32 0.08
N GLU A 91 -15.27 -7.57 -0.99
CA GLU A 91 -14.22 -7.29 -1.97
C GLU A 91 -14.20 -5.83 -2.38
N THR A 92 -13.00 -5.34 -2.67
CA THR A 92 -12.79 -3.96 -3.13
C THR A 92 -11.52 -3.86 -3.94
N ASN A 93 -11.32 -2.69 -4.56
CA ASN A 93 -10.08 -2.38 -5.26
C ASN A 93 -9.37 -1.23 -4.56
N TYR A 94 -8.12 -1.42 -4.24
CA TYR A 94 -7.22 -0.39 -3.77
C TYR A 94 -6.31 0.08 -4.89
N TYR A 95 -5.95 1.34 -4.83
CA TYR A 95 -5.02 1.97 -5.75
C TYR A 95 -3.76 2.34 -5.00
N HIS A 96 -2.68 1.60 -5.24
CA HIS A 96 -1.41 1.80 -4.54
C HIS A 96 -0.37 2.45 -5.44
N PRO A 97 0.41 3.41 -4.94
CA PRO A 97 1.56 3.93 -5.67
C PRO A 97 2.58 2.82 -5.90
N GLN A 98 3.19 2.83 -7.09
CA GLN A 98 4.30 1.94 -7.42
C GLN A 98 5.61 2.65 -7.12
N PHE A 99 6.48 2.00 -6.37
CA PHE A 99 7.79 2.54 -6.04
C PHE A 99 8.83 1.93 -6.97
N ASN A 100 9.31 2.73 -7.91
CA ASN A 100 10.41 2.43 -8.81
C ASN A 100 11.49 3.51 -8.67
N ILE A 101 12.59 3.41 -9.43
CA ILE A 101 13.70 4.36 -9.37
C ILE A 101 13.21 5.79 -9.66
N GLU A 102 12.39 5.95 -10.70
CA GLU A 102 11.83 7.25 -11.10
C GLU A 102 10.97 7.87 -10.01
N THR A 103 10.20 7.05 -9.30
CA THR A 103 9.38 7.51 -8.15
C THR A 103 10.27 8.00 -7.01
N VAL A 104 11.33 7.26 -6.67
CA VAL A 104 12.27 7.65 -5.60
C VAL A 104 13.00 8.96 -5.95
N GLU A 105 13.36 9.15 -7.20
CA GLU A 105 13.94 10.41 -7.66
C GLU A 105 12.92 11.55 -7.60
N ALA A 106 11.68 11.30 -8.01
CA ALA A 106 10.61 12.28 -7.94
C ALA A 106 10.29 12.71 -6.50
N GLN A 107 10.36 11.80 -5.52
CA GLN A 107 10.19 12.12 -4.09
C GLN A 107 11.19 13.20 -3.64
N LYS A 108 12.47 13.08 -4.06
CA LYS A 108 13.51 14.07 -3.74
C LYS A 108 13.23 15.44 -4.36
N GLU A 109 12.68 15.43 -5.57
CA GLU A 109 12.34 16.68 -6.28
C GLU A 109 11.09 17.37 -5.68
N ILE A 110 10.14 16.61 -5.12
CA ILE A 110 8.97 17.18 -4.42
C ILE A 110 9.40 18.06 -3.24
N GLU A 111 10.45 17.68 -2.51
CA GLU A 111 10.93 18.48 -1.38
C GLU A 111 11.36 19.90 -1.81
N LYS A 112 11.89 20.04 -3.03
CA LYS A 112 12.34 21.33 -3.58
C LYS A 112 11.20 22.27 -3.97
N ILE A 113 9.99 21.73 -4.13
CA ILE A 113 8.81 22.51 -4.54
C ILE A 113 7.80 22.71 -3.41
N GLN A 114 8.09 22.21 -2.21
CA GLN A 114 7.25 22.41 -1.04
C GLN A 114 7.07 23.91 -0.74
N GLY A 115 5.80 24.34 -0.55
CA GLY A 115 5.46 25.71 -0.22
C GLY A 115 5.49 26.69 -1.40
N ILE A 116 5.87 26.25 -2.60
CA ILE A 116 5.84 27.12 -3.79
C ILE A 116 4.39 27.46 -4.14
N ASN A 117 4.08 28.74 -4.23
CA ASN A 117 2.74 29.28 -4.44
C ASN A 117 1.73 28.82 -3.36
N GLY A 118 2.18 28.55 -2.12
CA GLY A 118 1.34 28.07 -1.04
C GLY A 118 0.91 26.60 -1.16
N ILE A 119 1.46 25.83 -2.14
CA ILE A 119 1.10 24.44 -2.36
C ILE A 119 2.08 23.54 -1.61
N TRP A 120 1.52 22.60 -0.82
CA TRP A 120 2.26 21.64 -0.03
C TRP A 120 1.82 20.22 -0.38
N TYR A 121 2.78 19.30 -0.43
CA TYR A 121 2.55 17.90 -0.77
C TYR A 121 2.83 17.03 0.44
N THR A 122 1.88 16.16 0.79
CA THR A 122 2.01 15.23 1.91
C THR A 122 1.33 13.90 1.55
N GLY A 123 1.74 12.85 2.22
CA GLY A 123 1.14 11.52 2.05
C GLY A 123 2.19 10.40 2.11
N ALA A 124 1.71 9.17 2.29
CA ALA A 124 2.55 7.98 2.36
C ALA A 124 3.39 7.75 1.08
N TRP A 125 2.94 8.26 -0.06
CA TRP A 125 3.63 8.18 -1.35
C TRP A 125 4.95 8.98 -1.42
N LEU A 126 5.21 9.84 -0.43
CA LEU A 126 6.49 10.54 -0.27
C LEU A 126 7.55 9.73 0.49
N GLY A 127 7.20 8.55 0.96
CA GLY A 127 8.08 7.58 1.61
C GLY A 127 7.92 6.20 0.97
N ASN A 128 7.80 5.17 1.79
CA ASN A 128 7.67 3.77 1.36
C ASN A 128 6.20 3.29 1.24
N GLY A 129 5.23 4.17 1.47
CA GLY A 129 3.81 3.86 1.38
C GLY A 129 3.17 3.40 2.68
N PHE A 130 3.86 3.50 3.81
CA PHE A 130 3.32 3.14 5.13
C PHE A 130 2.56 4.30 5.78
N HIS A 131 1.72 3.97 6.77
CA HIS A 131 0.98 4.98 7.53
C HIS A 131 1.92 6.00 8.20
N GLU A 132 3.05 5.52 8.73
CA GLU A 132 4.07 6.37 9.36
C GLU A 132 4.71 7.36 8.38
N ASP A 133 4.92 6.96 7.12
CA ASP A 133 5.43 7.87 6.10
C ASP A 133 4.44 9.02 5.86
N GLY A 134 3.14 8.69 5.79
CA GLY A 134 2.09 9.70 5.64
C GLY A 134 2.03 10.66 6.82
N PHE A 135 2.09 10.12 8.04
CA PHE A 135 2.10 10.90 9.27
C PHE A 135 3.33 11.80 9.35
N SER A 136 4.52 11.24 9.15
CA SER A 136 5.79 11.97 9.18
C SER A 136 5.84 13.10 8.14
N SER A 137 5.32 12.84 6.94
CA SER A 137 5.25 13.88 5.89
C SER A 137 4.35 15.06 6.31
N ALA A 138 3.24 14.78 6.99
CA ALA A 138 2.34 15.80 7.49
C ALA A 138 2.97 16.62 8.64
N ILE A 139 3.69 15.96 9.55
CA ILE A 139 4.42 16.62 10.62
C ILE A 139 5.50 17.56 10.08
N ASN A 140 6.24 17.13 9.06
CA ASN A 140 7.26 17.95 8.42
C ASN A 140 6.66 19.25 7.84
N ILE A 141 5.50 19.18 7.22
CA ILE A 141 4.80 20.36 6.71
C ILE A 141 4.25 21.22 7.84
N SER A 142 3.66 20.61 8.87
CA SER A 142 3.16 21.32 10.04
C SER A 142 4.27 22.12 10.75
N ASN A 143 5.49 21.55 10.83
CA ASN A 143 6.67 22.25 11.35
C ASN A 143 7.02 23.47 10.48
N LYS A 144 7.08 23.32 9.16
CA LYS A 144 7.37 24.42 8.23
C LYS A 144 6.33 25.56 8.30
N LEU A 145 5.09 25.21 8.68
CA LEU A 145 3.98 26.15 8.86
C LEU A 145 3.83 26.67 10.29
N ASN A 146 4.70 26.28 11.23
CA ASN A 146 4.59 26.56 12.67
C ASN A 146 3.23 26.18 13.28
N SER A 147 2.66 25.07 12.78
CA SER A 147 1.28 24.64 13.08
C SER A 147 1.21 23.21 13.63
N LEU A 148 2.16 22.82 14.50
CA LEU A 148 2.12 21.54 15.18
C LEU A 148 0.91 21.40 16.09
N PRO A 149 0.25 20.24 16.12
CA PRO A 149 -0.79 19.95 17.09
C PRO A 149 -0.25 19.99 18.54
N LYS A 150 -1.10 20.37 19.50
CA LYS A 150 -0.68 20.56 20.90
C LYS A 150 -0.03 19.34 21.55
N TRP A 151 -0.46 18.13 21.16
CA TRP A 151 0.05 16.86 21.68
C TRP A 151 1.41 16.45 21.10
N LEU A 152 1.94 17.20 20.14
CA LEU A 152 3.28 17.05 19.56
C LEU A 152 4.24 18.21 19.92
N ARG A 153 3.79 19.16 20.72
CA ARG A 153 4.58 20.32 21.17
C ARG A 153 5.32 20.04 22.45
#